data_df39eaa3124ecdb90304e33873d0b587
#
_entry.id   df39eaa3124ecdb90304e33873d0b587
#
_cell.length_a   1.000
_cell.length_b   1.000
_cell.length_c   1.000
_cell.angle_alpha   90.00
_cell.angle_beta   90.00
_cell.angle_gamma   90.00
#
_symmetry.space_group_name_H-M   'P 1'
#
loop_
_entity.id
_entity.type
_entity.pdbx_description
1 polymer ?
#
loop_
_entity_poly.entity_id
_entity_poly.type
_entity_poly.pdbx_seq_one_letter_code
_entity_poly.pdbx_strand_id
1 'polypeptide(L)'
;MKVAAVDVDAARLEQVDADFRAVADVTSEEEIGRAVGESAAALGGLDVVVACAGVAGRGTVPETSLEEWERIFAVNVRGVYLTAKSGIPHLREAGGGAIVLVASQLGLVAAVSAAAYCAAKGAVVQLARAMAVDHAAEGIRVNCVCPGPTVTPLLENYFALAQDPDGERKRYEQAQAHGRLITPEEIADAIAYLASPAASSTIGAALVVDGGYSIR
;
A
#
# COMPACT_ATOMS: atom_id res chain seq x y z
N MET A 1 11.50 9.55 15.03
CA MET A 1 10.67 9.84 13.85
C MET A 1 9.28 10.18 14.38
N LYS A 2 8.64 11.22 13.85
CA LYS A 2 7.22 11.52 14.11
C LYS A 2 6.36 10.85 13.06
N VAL A 3 5.16 10.42 13.44
CA VAL A 3 4.23 9.69 12.58
C VAL A 3 2.86 10.35 12.57
N ALA A 4 2.32 10.60 11.38
CA ALA A 4 0.90 10.88 11.19
C ALA A 4 0.20 9.65 10.61
N ALA A 5 -0.92 9.26 11.20
CA ALA A 5 -1.76 8.18 10.73
C ALA A 5 -3.05 8.74 10.13
N VAL A 6 -3.42 8.23 8.95
CA VAL A 6 -4.65 8.59 8.24
C VAL A 6 -5.41 7.32 7.89
N ASP A 7 -6.67 7.24 8.28
CA ASP A 7 -7.58 6.14 7.92
C ASP A 7 -9.00 6.67 7.80
N VAL A 8 -9.86 5.95 7.10
CA VAL A 8 -11.31 6.25 7.05
C VAL A 8 -12.01 5.79 8.33
N ASP A 9 -11.43 4.86 9.07
CA ASP A 9 -11.97 4.28 10.30
C ASP A 9 -11.35 4.97 11.53
N ALA A 10 -12.12 5.88 12.14
CA ALA A 10 -11.72 6.61 13.34
C ALA A 10 -11.37 5.68 14.52
N ALA A 11 -12.11 4.57 14.69
CA ALA A 11 -11.89 3.63 15.81
C ALA A 11 -10.55 2.87 15.66
N ARG A 12 -10.13 2.58 14.44
CA ARG A 12 -8.80 2.02 14.17
C ARG A 12 -7.69 3.02 14.46
N LEU A 13 -7.90 4.28 14.07
CA LEU A 13 -6.91 5.34 14.32
C LEU A 13 -6.63 5.54 15.81
N GLU A 14 -7.62 5.39 16.68
CA GLU A 14 -7.43 5.49 18.13
C GLU A 14 -6.46 4.44 18.69
N GLN A 15 -6.32 3.30 18.02
CA GLN A 15 -5.44 2.20 18.42
C GLN A 15 -4.00 2.33 17.89
N VAL A 16 -3.75 3.28 16.98
CA VAL A 16 -2.44 3.47 16.38
C VAL A 16 -1.62 4.43 17.24
N ASP A 17 -0.40 4.07 17.58
CA ASP A 17 0.55 4.98 18.20
C ASP A 17 1.10 5.95 17.14
N ALA A 18 0.60 7.19 17.16
CA ALA A 18 0.97 8.24 16.20
C ALA A 18 0.93 9.62 16.86
N ASP A 19 1.81 10.51 16.42
CA ASP A 19 1.88 11.91 16.89
C ASP A 19 0.69 12.75 16.41
N PHE A 20 0.12 12.39 15.26
CA PHE A 20 -1.07 13.02 14.69
C PHE A 20 -1.99 11.97 14.04
N ARG A 21 -3.29 12.22 14.08
CA ARG A 21 -4.31 11.35 13.47
C ARG A 21 -5.33 12.17 12.72
N ALA A 22 -5.68 11.74 11.49
CA ALA A 22 -6.73 12.37 10.71
C ALA A 22 -7.64 11.32 10.08
N VAL A 23 -8.94 11.57 10.11
CA VAL A 23 -9.93 10.74 9.41
C VAL A 23 -10.08 11.28 7.99
N ALA A 24 -9.87 10.41 6.99
CA ALA A 24 -10.07 10.77 5.59
C ALA A 24 -10.28 9.52 4.72
N ASP A 25 -11.17 9.64 3.73
CA ASP A 25 -11.30 8.69 2.65
C ASP A 25 -10.26 9.02 1.57
N VAL A 26 -9.34 8.09 1.30
CA VAL A 26 -8.30 8.24 0.27
C VAL A 26 -8.88 8.41 -1.14
N THR A 27 -10.15 8.04 -1.37
CA THR A 27 -10.83 8.20 -2.65
C THR A 27 -11.36 9.61 -2.89
N SER A 28 -11.41 10.45 -1.83
CA SER A 28 -11.79 11.87 -1.87
C SER A 28 -10.53 12.73 -1.95
N GLU A 29 -10.35 13.44 -3.06
CA GLU A 29 -9.20 14.35 -3.26
C GLU A 29 -9.17 15.46 -2.20
N GLU A 30 -10.33 15.99 -1.82
CA GLU A 30 -10.46 17.03 -0.81
C GLU A 30 -10.05 16.54 0.57
N GLU A 31 -10.58 15.36 0.99
CA GLU A 31 -10.32 14.81 2.32
C GLU A 31 -8.86 14.41 2.50
N ILE A 32 -8.29 13.67 1.53
CA ILE A 32 -6.88 13.25 1.63
C ILE A 32 -5.92 14.44 1.51
N GLY A 33 -6.24 15.43 0.68
CA GLY A 33 -5.46 16.66 0.56
C GLY A 33 -5.44 17.44 1.87
N ARG A 34 -6.58 17.59 2.53
CA ARG A 34 -6.71 18.20 3.86
C ARG A 34 -5.91 17.40 4.90
N ALA A 35 -6.12 16.08 4.98
CA ALA A 35 -5.47 15.23 5.98
C ALA A 35 -3.94 15.24 5.86
N VAL A 36 -3.39 15.21 4.64
CA VAL A 36 -1.94 15.32 4.39
C VAL A 36 -1.42 16.70 4.78
N GLY A 37 -2.13 17.78 4.45
CA GLY A 37 -1.74 19.13 4.84
C GLY A 37 -1.75 19.35 6.36
N GLU A 38 -2.78 18.88 7.07
CA GLU A 38 -2.86 18.89 8.52
C GLU A 38 -1.73 18.06 9.16
N SER A 39 -1.41 16.90 8.57
CA SER A 39 -0.30 16.04 9.00
C SER A 39 1.04 16.77 8.87
N ALA A 40 1.28 17.41 7.72
CA ALA A 40 2.50 18.20 7.49
C ALA A 40 2.64 19.33 8.50
N ALA A 41 1.58 20.06 8.77
CA ALA A 41 1.58 21.14 9.77
C ALA A 41 1.85 20.61 11.19
N ALA A 42 1.21 19.52 11.60
CA ALA A 42 1.38 18.93 12.93
C ALA A 42 2.79 18.36 13.16
N LEU A 43 3.39 17.76 12.14
CA LEU A 43 4.74 17.17 12.24
C LEU A 43 5.87 18.19 12.04
N GLY A 44 5.57 19.35 11.44
CA GLY A 44 6.53 20.37 11.07
C GLY A 44 7.20 20.14 9.71
N GLY A 45 6.54 19.39 8.81
CA GLY A 45 6.99 18.98 7.48
C GLY A 45 6.79 17.50 7.23
N LEU A 46 7.03 17.04 6.00
CA LEU A 46 7.00 15.62 5.62
C LEU A 46 8.31 15.23 4.95
N ASP A 47 8.95 14.18 5.43
CA ASP A 47 10.11 13.52 4.80
C ASP A 47 9.70 12.26 4.05
N VAL A 48 8.61 11.62 4.48
CA VAL A 48 8.16 10.33 3.96
C VAL A 48 6.64 10.31 3.82
N VAL A 49 6.15 9.75 2.71
CA VAL A 49 4.74 9.44 2.49
C VAL A 49 4.59 7.94 2.20
N VAL A 50 3.69 7.27 2.92
CA VAL A 50 3.38 5.86 2.70
C VAL A 50 1.92 5.73 2.30
N ALA A 51 1.65 5.29 1.07
CA ALA A 51 0.29 4.99 0.59
C ALA A 51 -0.03 3.52 0.87
N CYS A 52 -0.67 3.26 2.03
CA CYS A 52 -0.91 1.91 2.55
C CYS A 52 -2.38 1.46 2.39
N ALA A 53 -3.33 2.39 2.24
CA ALA A 53 -4.74 2.07 2.14
C ALA A 53 -5.04 1.10 0.98
N GLY A 54 -5.91 0.13 1.23
CA GLY A 54 -6.27 -0.84 0.22
C GLY A 54 -7.44 -1.73 0.62
N VAL A 55 -8.09 -2.29 -0.39
CA VAL A 55 -9.20 -3.24 -0.25
C VAL A 55 -8.92 -4.48 -1.09
N ALA A 56 -9.36 -5.64 -0.60
CA ALA A 56 -9.37 -6.87 -1.37
C ALA A 56 -10.59 -6.95 -2.28
N GLY A 57 -10.52 -7.83 -3.29
CA GLY A 57 -11.63 -8.22 -4.14
C GLY A 57 -11.44 -9.65 -4.62
N ARG A 58 -12.54 -10.34 -4.91
CA ARG A 58 -12.55 -11.72 -5.40
C ARG A 58 -13.48 -11.83 -6.61
N GLY A 59 -13.05 -12.56 -7.62
CA GLY A 59 -13.84 -12.87 -8.79
C GLY A 59 -12.99 -12.97 -10.06
N THR A 60 -13.45 -13.81 -10.97
CA THR A 60 -12.99 -13.82 -12.38
C THR A 60 -13.56 -12.59 -13.11
N VAL A 61 -13.09 -12.32 -14.33
CA VAL A 61 -13.59 -11.17 -15.12
C VAL A 61 -15.12 -11.18 -15.29
N PRO A 62 -15.77 -12.29 -15.67
CA PRO A 62 -17.24 -12.30 -15.79
C PRO A 62 -17.99 -12.24 -14.45
N GLU A 63 -17.35 -12.59 -13.34
CA GLU A 63 -17.98 -12.60 -12.01
C GLU A 63 -17.82 -11.26 -11.27
N THR A 64 -16.85 -10.45 -11.66
CA THR A 64 -16.59 -9.14 -11.05
C THR A 64 -17.55 -8.11 -11.62
N SER A 65 -18.45 -7.57 -10.79
CA SER A 65 -19.34 -6.49 -11.20
C SER A 65 -18.55 -5.22 -11.50
N LEU A 66 -19.13 -4.33 -12.33
CA LEU A 66 -18.52 -3.02 -12.60
C LEU A 66 -18.37 -2.20 -11.32
N GLU A 67 -19.35 -2.26 -10.42
CA GLU A 67 -19.29 -1.59 -9.11
C GLU A 67 -18.12 -2.07 -8.27
N GLU A 68 -17.89 -3.39 -8.18
CA GLU A 68 -16.75 -3.95 -7.44
C GLU A 68 -15.42 -3.60 -8.10
N TRP A 69 -15.33 -3.62 -9.43
CA TRP A 69 -14.17 -3.14 -10.17
C TRP A 69 -13.85 -1.69 -9.83
N GLU A 70 -14.84 -0.80 -9.93
CA GLU A 70 -14.69 0.63 -9.63
C GLU A 70 -14.28 0.86 -8.17
N ARG A 71 -14.87 0.13 -7.21
CA ARG A 71 -14.51 0.20 -5.80
C ARG A 71 -13.05 -0.18 -5.57
N ILE A 72 -12.58 -1.27 -6.17
CA ILE A 72 -11.19 -1.74 -6.06
C ILE A 72 -10.24 -0.70 -6.66
N PHE A 73 -10.52 -0.17 -7.83
CA PHE A 73 -9.69 0.84 -8.48
C PHE A 73 -9.72 2.19 -7.77
N ALA A 74 -10.87 2.58 -7.23
CA ALA A 74 -11.00 3.82 -6.47
C ALA A 74 -10.06 3.82 -5.26
N VAL A 75 -10.04 2.76 -4.46
CA VAL A 75 -9.19 2.71 -3.27
C VAL A 75 -7.75 2.36 -3.63
N ASN A 76 -7.52 1.26 -4.36
CA ASN A 76 -6.16 0.73 -4.57
C ASN A 76 -5.34 1.52 -5.60
N VAL A 77 -5.95 2.28 -6.50
CA VAL A 77 -5.23 3.03 -7.55
C VAL A 77 -5.41 4.53 -7.36
N ARG A 78 -6.66 5.04 -7.43
CA ARG A 78 -6.94 6.47 -7.27
C ARG A 78 -6.52 6.97 -5.89
N GLY A 79 -6.82 6.22 -4.81
CA GLY A 79 -6.43 6.58 -3.45
C GLY A 79 -4.91 6.66 -3.27
N VAL A 80 -4.16 5.70 -3.84
CA VAL A 80 -2.69 5.73 -3.86
C VAL A 80 -2.18 6.95 -4.62
N TYR A 81 -2.73 7.22 -5.80
CA TYR A 81 -2.39 8.40 -6.61
C TYR A 81 -2.66 9.70 -5.84
N LEU A 82 -3.84 9.86 -5.24
CA LEU A 82 -4.23 11.07 -4.52
C LEU A 82 -3.36 11.29 -3.27
N THR A 83 -3.05 10.23 -2.53
CA THR A 83 -2.13 10.30 -1.37
C THR A 83 -0.74 10.80 -1.81
N ALA A 84 -0.19 10.23 -2.87
CA ALA A 84 1.10 10.66 -3.40
C ALA A 84 1.05 12.09 -3.94
N LYS A 85 0.00 12.43 -4.71
CA LYS A 85 -0.23 13.79 -5.26
C LYS A 85 -0.24 14.84 -4.15
N SER A 86 -0.91 14.55 -3.04
CA SER A 86 -1.00 15.49 -1.90
C SER A 86 0.32 15.59 -1.14
N GLY A 87 1.12 14.53 -1.09
CA GLY A 87 2.41 14.53 -0.36
C GLY A 87 3.56 15.20 -1.11
N ILE A 88 3.60 15.13 -2.45
CA ILE A 88 4.71 15.66 -3.27
C ILE A 88 5.04 17.13 -3.00
N PRO A 89 4.08 18.07 -2.88
CA PRO A 89 4.40 19.46 -2.59
C PRO A 89 5.18 19.62 -1.27
N HIS A 90 4.79 18.90 -0.21
CA HIS A 90 5.45 18.97 1.08
C HIS A 90 6.86 18.36 1.07
N LEU A 91 7.06 17.28 0.30
CA LEU A 91 8.39 16.69 0.09
C LEU A 91 9.29 17.65 -0.70
N ARG A 92 8.77 18.39 -1.68
CA ARG A 92 9.51 19.45 -2.38
C ARG A 92 9.94 20.59 -1.43
N GLU A 93 9.03 21.01 -0.56
CA GLU A 93 9.32 22.03 0.47
C GLU A 93 10.41 21.55 1.45
N ALA A 94 10.47 20.27 1.76
CA ALA A 94 11.51 19.64 2.56
C ALA A 94 12.86 19.46 1.82
N GLY A 95 12.92 19.72 0.52
CA GLY A 95 14.11 19.53 -0.31
C GLY A 95 14.32 18.10 -0.80
N GLY A 96 13.30 17.27 -0.78
CA GLY A 96 13.30 15.87 -1.19
C GLY A 96 12.68 14.95 -0.16
N GLY A 97 12.77 13.63 -0.37
CA GLY A 97 12.20 12.65 0.55
C GLY A 97 11.93 11.30 -0.09
N ALA A 98 10.99 10.54 0.48
CA ALA A 98 10.62 9.24 -0.02
C ALA A 98 9.11 9.02 -0.08
N ILE A 99 8.64 8.37 -1.13
CA ILE A 99 7.28 7.84 -1.25
C ILE A 99 7.36 6.32 -1.35
N VAL A 100 6.62 5.61 -0.50
CA VAL A 100 6.51 4.16 -0.55
C VAL A 100 5.05 3.77 -0.81
N LEU A 101 4.81 3.12 -1.94
CA LEU A 101 3.47 2.63 -2.31
C LEU A 101 3.33 1.16 -1.89
N VAL A 102 2.22 0.82 -1.23
CA VAL A 102 1.94 -0.57 -0.89
C VAL A 102 1.16 -1.24 -2.03
N ALA A 103 1.91 -1.97 -2.87
CA ALA A 103 1.37 -2.76 -3.97
C ALA A 103 0.92 -4.15 -3.46
N SER A 104 1.36 -5.22 -4.11
CA SER A 104 1.17 -6.64 -3.75
C SER A 104 2.05 -7.50 -4.64
N GLN A 105 2.41 -8.71 -4.20
CA GLN A 105 2.93 -9.77 -5.08
C GLN A 105 2.01 -9.98 -6.30
N LEU A 106 0.69 -9.82 -6.12
CA LEU A 106 -0.30 -9.95 -7.20
C LEU A 106 -0.31 -8.76 -8.18
N GLY A 107 0.52 -7.76 -7.99
CA GLY A 107 0.87 -6.76 -9.01
C GLY A 107 1.98 -7.24 -9.96
N LEU A 108 2.65 -8.35 -9.65
CA LEU A 108 3.77 -8.92 -10.42
C LEU A 108 3.42 -10.28 -11.01
N VAL A 109 2.62 -11.08 -10.28
CA VAL A 109 2.11 -12.39 -10.68
C VAL A 109 0.59 -12.42 -10.52
N ALA A 110 -0.07 -13.45 -11.04
CA ALA A 110 -1.52 -13.58 -10.96
C ALA A 110 -1.96 -14.68 -9.99
N ALA A 111 -3.18 -14.54 -9.47
CA ALA A 111 -3.88 -15.59 -8.74
C ALA A 111 -5.26 -15.82 -9.31
N VAL A 112 -5.81 -17.02 -9.09
CA VAL A 112 -7.16 -17.37 -9.52
C VAL A 112 -8.19 -16.49 -8.80
N SER A 113 -9.22 -16.06 -9.51
CA SER A 113 -10.33 -15.23 -8.99
C SER A 113 -9.87 -13.92 -8.32
N ALA A 114 -8.85 -13.25 -8.88
CA ALA A 114 -8.32 -11.99 -8.38
C ALA A 114 -8.10 -10.94 -9.49
N ALA A 115 -8.89 -11.00 -10.58
CA ALA A 115 -8.63 -10.22 -11.79
C ALA A 115 -8.55 -8.71 -11.54
N ALA A 116 -9.55 -8.11 -10.88
CA ALA A 116 -9.57 -6.68 -10.59
C ALA A 116 -8.45 -6.27 -9.63
N TYR A 117 -8.18 -7.08 -8.60
CA TYR A 117 -7.13 -6.79 -7.63
C TYR A 117 -5.73 -6.88 -8.25
N CYS A 118 -5.44 -7.92 -9.05
CA CYS A 118 -4.17 -8.04 -9.78
C CYS A 118 -3.95 -6.83 -10.70
N ALA A 119 -4.97 -6.45 -11.48
CA ALA A 119 -4.90 -5.29 -12.36
C ALA A 119 -4.63 -3.99 -11.59
N ALA A 120 -5.35 -3.76 -10.48
CA ALA A 120 -5.15 -2.58 -9.64
C ALA A 120 -3.75 -2.53 -9.02
N LYS A 121 -3.25 -3.65 -8.47
CA LYS A 121 -1.91 -3.70 -7.86
C LYS A 121 -0.78 -3.64 -8.90
N GLY A 122 -1.01 -4.16 -10.12
CA GLY A 122 -0.11 -3.94 -11.27
C GLY A 122 -0.03 -2.47 -11.66
N ALA A 123 -1.16 -1.75 -11.65
CA ALA A 123 -1.19 -0.31 -11.88
C ALA A 123 -0.36 0.46 -10.82
N VAL A 124 -0.42 0.07 -9.54
CA VAL A 124 0.40 0.69 -8.47
C VAL A 124 1.90 0.48 -8.71
N VAL A 125 2.31 -0.74 -9.12
CA VAL A 125 3.72 -1.02 -9.44
C VAL A 125 4.21 -0.12 -10.58
N GLN A 126 3.41 0.04 -11.63
CA GLN A 126 3.80 0.88 -12.76
C GLN A 126 3.73 2.38 -12.42
N LEU A 127 2.77 2.80 -11.59
CA LEU A 127 2.68 4.17 -11.08
C LEU A 127 3.94 4.54 -10.28
N ALA A 128 4.42 3.64 -9.40
CA ALA A 128 5.66 3.86 -8.65
C ALA A 128 6.85 4.13 -9.57
N ARG A 129 6.98 3.38 -10.67
CA ARG A 129 8.06 3.56 -11.65
C ARG A 129 7.95 4.88 -12.40
N ALA A 130 6.75 5.26 -12.84
CA ALA A 130 6.52 6.52 -13.54
C ALA A 130 6.87 7.71 -12.64
N MET A 131 6.32 7.73 -11.42
CA MET A 131 6.61 8.78 -10.44
C MET A 131 8.09 8.83 -10.06
N ALA A 132 8.76 7.69 -9.99
CA ALA A 132 10.19 7.63 -9.68
C ALA A 132 11.03 8.36 -10.74
N VAL A 133 10.70 8.20 -12.02
CA VAL A 133 11.36 8.91 -13.12
C VAL A 133 11.04 10.41 -13.08
N ASP A 134 9.77 10.77 -12.84
CA ASP A 134 9.31 12.15 -12.85
C ASP A 134 9.93 12.99 -11.73
N HIS A 135 10.15 12.41 -10.55
CA HIS A 135 10.52 13.14 -9.33
C HIS A 135 11.95 12.90 -8.82
N ALA A 136 12.75 12.04 -9.49
CA ALA A 136 14.13 11.76 -9.07
C ALA A 136 15.00 13.03 -9.04
N ALA A 137 14.85 13.90 -10.02
CA ALA A 137 15.60 15.17 -10.09
C ALA A 137 15.22 16.17 -8.98
N GLU A 138 14.07 15.96 -8.34
CA GLU A 138 13.59 16.76 -7.21
C GLU A 138 14.07 16.19 -5.85
N GLY A 139 14.92 15.15 -5.86
CA GLY A 139 15.37 14.47 -4.65
C GLY A 139 14.31 13.56 -4.00
N ILE A 140 13.18 13.30 -4.69
CA ILE A 140 12.11 12.45 -4.19
C ILE A 140 12.26 11.04 -4.77
N ARG A 141 12.51 10.05 -3.91
CA ARG A 141 12.57 8.64 -4.28
C ARG A 141 11.18 8.03 -4.18
N VAL A 142 10.76 7.33 -5.20
CA VAL A 142 9.50 6.60 -5.21
C VAL A 142 9.77 5.12 -5.44
N ASN A 143 9.25 4.28 -4.55
CA ASN A 143 9.37 2.82 -4.62
C ASN A 143 8.04 2.18 -4.21
N CYS A 144 7.87 0.89 -4.48
CA CYS A 144 6.76 0.14 -3.91
C CYS A 144 7.25 -1.12 -3.18
N VAL A 145 6.54 -1.51 -2.15
CA VAL A 145 6.63 -2.83 -1.54
C VAL A 145 5.54 -3.71 -2.12
N CYS A 146 5.87 -4.99 -2.38
CA CYS A 146 4.96 -5.98 -2.94
C CYS A 146 4.79 -7.14 -1.92
N PRO A 147 3.90 -6.97 -0.92
CA PRO A 147 3.66 -7.98 0.09
C PRO A 147 3.03 -9.24 -0.48
N GLY A 148 3.38 -10.37 0.11
CA GLY A 148 2.58 -11.59 0.10
C GLY A 148 1.40 -11.53 1.08
N PRO A 149 0.72 -12.67 1.33
CA PRO A 149 -0.38 -12.74 2.28
C PRO A 149 0.13 -12.44 3.69
N THR A 150 -0.27 -11.27 4.19
CA THR A 150 0.17 -10.71 5.48
C THR A 150 -0.96 -10.82 6.49
N VAL A 151 -0.66 -11.22 7.73
CA VAL A 151 -1.62 -11.37 8.83
C VAL A 151 -2.17 -10.00 9.22
N THR A 152 -3.30 -9.63 8.62
CA THR A 152 -3.98 -8.35 8.80
C THR A 152 -5.48 -8.54 8.84
N PRO A 153 -6.25 -7.60 9.40
CA PRO A 153 -7.72 -7.66 9.34
C PRO A 153 -8.27 -7.85 7.91
N LEU A 154 -7.59 -7.28 6.89
CA LEU A 154 -7.96 -7.46 5.49
C LEU A 154 -7.90 -8.94 5.07
N LEU A 155 -6.81 -9.64 5.40
CA LEU A 155 -6.63 -11.05 5.05
C LEU A 155 -7.52 -11.96 5.90
N GLU A 156 -7.68 -11.67 7.19
CA GLU A 156 -8.55 -12.45 8.08
C GLU A 156 -10.02 -12.36 7.62
N ASN A 157 -10.48 -11.17 7.26
CA ASN A 157 -11.82 -10.99 6.67
C ASN A 157 -11.97 -11.74 5.34
N TYR A 158 -10.93 -11.78 4.52
CA TYR A 158 -10.93 -12.54 3.27
C TYR A 158 -11.07 -14.05 3.55
N PHE A 159 -10.36 -14.61 4.54
CA PHE A 159 -10.50 -16.01 4.92
C PHE A 159 -11.88 -16.32 5.49
N ALA A 160 -12.43 -15.43 6.32
CA ALA A 160 -13.75 -15.61 6.92
C ALA A 160 -14.90 -15.73 5.89
N LEU A 161 -14.71 -15.25 4.66
CA LEU A 161 -15.67 -15.40 3.56
C LEU A 161 -15.55 -16.75 2.81
N ALA A 162 -14.54 -17.56 3.11
CA ALA A 162 -14.38 -18.88 2.49
C ALA A 162 -15.32 -19.92 3.11
N GLN A 163 -15.70 -20.95 2.34
CA GLN A 163 -16.47 -22.09 2.87
C GLN A 163 -15.72 -22.88 3.95
N ASP A 164 -14.40 -22.93 3.84
CA ASP A 164 -13.47 -23.54 4.81
C ASP A 164 -12.35 -22.54 5.09
N PRO A 165 -12.52 -21.65 6.08
CA PRO A 165 -11.53 -20.64 6.45
C PRO A 165 -10.16 -21.20 6.82
N ASP A 166 -10.14 -22.28 7.60
CA ASP A 166 -8.89 -22.93 8.07
C ASP A 166 -8.14 -23.61 6.92
N GLY A 167 -8.86 -24.28 6.04
CA GLY A 167 -8.30 -24.88 4.84
C GLY A 167 -7.74 -23.82 3.87
N GLU A 168 -8.45 -22.70 3.71
CA GLU A 168 -7.99 -21.58 2.90
C GLU A 168 -6.70 -20.97 3.49
N ARG A 169 -6.65 -20.71 4.80
CA ARG A 169 -5.44 -20.24 5.49
C ARG A 169 -4.26 -21.19 5.27
N LYS A 170 -4.43 -22.49 5.48
CA LYS A 170 -3.38 -23.48 5.25
C LYS A 170 -2.88 -23.49 3.80
N ARG A 171 -3.81 -23.33 2.84
CA ARG A 171 -3.45 -23.24 1.42
C ARG A 171 -2.55 -22.03 1.15
N TYR A 172 -2.86 -20.88 1.74
CA TYR A 172 -2.06 -19.66 1.62
C TYR A 172 -0.69 -19.83 2.29
N GLU A 173 -0.62 -20.44 3.46
CA GLU A 173 0.65 -20.74 4.15
C GLU A 173 1.54 -21.67 3.31
N GLN A 174 0.99 -22.76 2.79
CA GLN A 174 1.71 -23.73 1.97
C GLN A 174 2.14 -23.20 0.60
N ALA A 175 1.45 -22.17 0.09
CA ALA A 175 1.84 -21.52 -1.15
C ALA A 175 3.11 -20.67 -1.00
N GLN A 176 3.47 -20.26 0.22
CA GLN A 176 4.73 -19.55 0.48
C GLN A 176 5.89 -20.55 0.57
N ALA A 177 7.08 -20.20 0.05
CA ALA A 177 8.24 -21.08 0.12
C ALA A 177 8.71 -21.35 1.56
N HIS A 178 8.52 -20.40 2.45
CA HIS A 178 8.85 -20.53 3.88
C HIS A 178 7.72 -21.16 4.73
N GLY A 179 6.54 -21.47 4.13
CA GLY A 179 5.47 -22.25 4.76
C GLY A 179 4.61 -21.50 5.80
N ARG A 180 4.61 -20.18 5.83
CA ARG A 180 3.80 -19.35 6.74
C ARG A 180 3.29 -18.08 6.09
N LEU A 181 2.36 -17.40 6.74
CA LEU A 181 1.98 -16.03 6.39
C LEU A 181 3.08 -15.02 6.80
N ILE A 182 3.07 -13.87 6.16
CA ILE A 182 3.95 -12.73 6.47
C ILE A 182 3.39 -11.98 7.68
N THR A 183 4.24 -11.43 8.54
CA THR A 183 3.78 -10.56 9.61
C THR A 183 3.74 -9.09 9.17
N PRO A 184 2.88 -8.24 9.77
CA PRO A 184 2.87 -6.81 9.48
C PRO A 184 4.22 -6.14 9.70
N GLU A 185 4.98 -6.58 10.70
CA GLU A 185 6.31 -6.06 11.06
C GLU A 185 7.32 -6.31 9.93
N GLU A 186 7.29 -7.47 9.28
CA GLU A 186 8.17 -7.77 8.14
C GLU A 186 7.91 -6.82 6.96
N ILE A 187 6.66 -6.41 6.75
CA ILE A 187 6.32 -5.41 5.73
C ILE A 187 6.73 -4.01 6.18
N ALA A 188 6.53 -3.68 7.47
CA ALA A 188 6.92 -2.40 8.02
C ALA A 188 8.44 -2.18 7.94
N ASP A 189 9.26 -3.21 8.20
CA ASP A 189 10.72 -3.17 8.05
C ASP A 189 11.14 -2.87 6.61
N ALA A 190 10.47 -3.50 5.63
CA ALA A 190 10.73 -3.24 4.21
C ALA A 190 10.35 -1.81 3.81
N ILE A 191 9.22 -1.30 4.32
CA ILE A 191 8.79 0.10 4.12
C ILE A 191 9.81 1.05 4.77
N ALA A 192 10.24 0.77 6.01
CA ALA A 192 11.21 1.58 6.73
C ALA A 192 12.56 1.63 5.98
N TYR A 193 13.03 0.51 5.42
CA TYR A 193 14.21 0.49 4.57
C TYR A 193 14.04 1.40 3.35
N LEU A 194 12.96 1.25 2.58
CA LEU A 194 12.71 2.07 1.38
C LEU A 194 12.55 3.56 1.70
N ALA A 195 12.01 3.89 2.86
CA ALA A 195 11.86 5.25 3.36
C ALA A 195 13.20 5.86 3.82
N SER A 196 14.14 5.05 4.27
CA SER A 196 15.38 5.48 4.92
C SER A 196 16.46 5.96 3.93
N PRO A 197 17.49 6.71 4.40
CA PRO A 197 18.66 7.05 3.60
C PRO A 197 19.48 5.82 3.13
N ALA A 198 19.33 4.65 3.77
CA ALA A 198 19.97 3.41 3.32
C ALA A 198 19.51 2.98 1.91
N ALA A 199 18.33 3.43 1.48
CA ALA A 199 17.78 3.19 0.14
C ALA A 199 18.05 4.37 -0.83
N SER A 200 19.09 5.17 -0.63
CA SER A 200 19.38 6.40 -1.40
C SER A 200 19.50 6.18 -2.92
N SER A 201 19.97 5.02 -3.34
CA SER A 201 20.07 4.64 -4.76
C SER A 201 18.94 3.71 -5.22
N THR A 202 17.92 3.46 -4.38
CA THR A 202 16.77 2.63 -4.73
C THR A 202 15.65 3.53 -5.23
N ILE A 203 15.42 3.49 -6.56
CA ILE A 203 14.46 4.37 -7.28
C ILE A 203 13.66 3.51 -8.25
N GLY A 204 12.33 3.54 -8.17
CA GLY A 204 11.42 2.77 -9.01
C GLY A 204 11.43 1.26 -8.74
N ALA A 205 11.96 0.82 -7.61
CA ALA A 205 12.01 -0.58 -7.24
C ALA A 205 10.63 -1.11 -6.79
N ALA A 206 10.37 -2.38 -7.12
CA ALA A 206 9.30 -3.17 -6.53
C ALA A 206 9.94 -4.20 -5.59
N LEU A 207 9.96 -3.88 -4.29
CA LEU A 207 10.56 -4.76 -3.28
C LEU A 207 9.56 -5.84 -2.89
N VAL A 208 9.86 -7.08 -3.26
CA VAL A 208 9.01 -8.24 -3.00
C VAL A 208 9.28 -8.78 -1.59
N VAL A 209 8.21 -8.91 -0.79
CA VAL A 209 8.23 -9.51 0.55
C VAL A 209 7.07 -10.50 0.62
N ASP A 210 7.25 -11.67 0.01
CA ASP A 210 6.17 -12.62 -0.27
C ASP A 210 6.47 -14.08 0.14
N GLY A 211 7.50 -14.29 0.95
CA GLY A 211 7.88 -15.64 1.40
C GLY A 211 8.30 -16.58 0.27
N GLY A 212 8.68 -16.02 -0.90
CA GLY A 212 9.11 -16.78 -2.07
C GLY A 212 7.96 -17.30 -2.95
N TYR A 213 6.75 -16.76 -2.81
CA TYR A 213 5.60 -17.15 -3.64
C TYR A 213 5.84 -16.87 -5.13
N SER A 214 6.30 -15.67 -5.48
CA SER A 214 6.41 -15.22 -6.89
C SER A 214 7.57 -15.85 -7.68
N ILE A 215 8.43 -16.62 -7.04
CA ILE A 215 9.57 -17.30 -7.69
C ILE A 215 9.35 -18.82 -7.88
N ARG A 216 8.16 -19.31 -7.63
CA ARG A 216 7.75 -20.70 -7.81
C ARG A 216 7.06 -20.93 -9.15
#